data_2da0d34c2c158987765583307dfad547
#
_entry.id   2da0d34c2c158987765583307dfad547
#
_cell.length_a   1.000
_cell.length_b   1.000
_cell.length_c   1.000
_cell.angle_alpha   90.00
_cell.angle_beta   90.00
_cell.angle_gamma   90.00
#
_symmetry.space_group_name_H-M   'P 1'
#
loop_
_entity.id
_entity.type
_entity.pdbx_description
1 polymer ?
#
loop_
_entity_poly.entity_id
_entity_poly.type
_entity_poly.pdbx_seq_one_letter_code
_entity_poly.pdbx_strand_id
1 'polypeptide(L)'
;GLGLTLPEFFRMEANAAQKFYESKEGPAKSVIHIFLPGGIAHQESFDPKPYAPTEYRGPFNSIGTKISGARFGPQFKNTAAVADKLVILNSLTHGEAAHERGVHNMFTGYKPSPALTYPSMGSVVSHEFGPKNNLPPYVCVPNQPNEHAGTGYLSSAFGAFGLGNDPASKNFSVRDLALPKGINEARFNKRKSMLETVDAHFREVEKSDAVGAMDTFYQRAYGLI
;
A
#
# COMPACT_ATOMS: atom_id res chain seq x y z
N GLY A 1 16.54 -4.67 -42.75
CA GLY A 1 16.32 -4.21 -41.39
C GLY A 1 16.10 -5.41 -40.49
N LEU A 2 16.90 -5.56 -39.45
CA LEU A 2 16.72 -6.53 -38.38
C LEU A 2 15.54 -6.04 -37.52
N GLY A 3 14.31 -6.34 -37.93
CA GLY A 3 13.13 -6.06 -37.13
C GLY A 3 12.91 -7.18 -36.13
N LEU A 4 12.83 -6.89 -34.86
CA LEU A 4 12.29 -7.79 -33.85
C LEU A 4 10.85 -8.15 -34.25
N THR A 5 10.58 -9.45 -34.33
CA THR A 5 9.20 -9.89 -34.52
C THR A 5 8.42 -9.78 -33.21
N LEU A 6 7.11 -9.62 -33.30
CA LEU A 6 6.25 -9.51 -32.12
C LEU A 6 6.41 -10.70 -31.13
N PRO A 7 6.54 -11.96 -31.57
CA PRO A 7 6.86 -13.09 -30.71
C PRO A 7 8.21 -12.98 -29.99
N GLU A 8 9.22 -12.46 -30.67
CA GLU A 8 10.54 -12.23 -30.04
C GLU A 8 10.47 -11.13 -28.98
N PHE A 9 9.73 -10.05 -29.24
CA PHE A 9 9.47 -9.01 -28.26
C PHE A 9 8.78 -9.57 -27.00
N PHE A 10 7.70 -10.32 -27.15
CA PHE A 10 7.01 -10.94 -26.01
C PHE A 10 7.88 -11.97 -25.27
N ARG A 11 8.74 -12.69 -25.99
CA ARG A 11 9.70 -13.60 -25.35
C ARG A 11 10.75 -12.84 -24.54
N MET A 12 11.25 -11.71 -25.05
CA MET A 12 12.18 -10.86 -24.31
C MET A 12 11.51 -10.25 -23.06
N GLU A 13 10.26 -9.80 -23.17
CA GLU A 13 9.48 -9.29 -22.05
C GLU A 13 9.25 -10.36 -20.98
N ALA A 14 8.85 -11.58 -21.38
CA ALA A 14 8.68 -12.70 -20.47
C ALA A 14 10.00 -13.10 -19.79
N ASN A 15 11.12 -13.13 -20.53
CA ASN A 15 12.43 -13.45 -19.97
C ASN A 15 12.94 -12.34 -19.03
N ALA A 16 12.65 -11.08 -19.33
CA ALA A 16 12.97 -9.96 -18.44
C ALA A 16 12.17 -10.02 -17.13
N ALA A 17 10.87 -10.33 -17.23
CA ALA A 17 10.01 -10.57 -16.09
C ALA A 17 10.53 -11.75 -15.24
N GLN A 18 10.87 -12.87 -15.87
CA GLN A 18 11.40 -14.05 -15.17
C GLN A 18 12.72 -13.73 -14.43
N LYS A 19 13.66 -13.01 -15.05
CA LYS A 19 14.89 -12.55 -14.38
C LYS A 19 14.61 -11.62 -13.21
N PHE A 20 13.58 -10.78 -13.31
CA PHE A 20 13.14 -9.92 -12.23
C PHE A 20 12.58 -10.73 -11.04
N TYR A 21 11.84 -11.81 -11.32
CA TYR A 21 11.33 -12.71 -10.28
C TYR A 21 12.42 -13.62 -9.68
N GLU A 22 13.43 -13.99 -10.43
CA GLU A 22 14.56 -14.78 -9.93
C GLU A 22 15.49 -14.00 -9.01
N SER A 23 15.52 -12.67 -9.11
CA SER A 23 16.25 -11.82 -8.17
C SER A 23 15.48 -11.62 -6.87
N LYS A 24 15.32 -12.67 -6.06
CA LYS A 24 14.71 -12.62 -4.73
C LYS A 24 15.41 -11.68 -3.74
N GLU A 25 16.50 -11.06 -4.13
CA GLU A 25 17.32 -10.17 -3.30
C GLU A 25 17.39 -8.75 -3.88
N GLY A 26 16.22 -8.13 -4.10
CA GLY A 26 16.17 -6.68 -4.29
C GLY A 26 16.68 -5.95 -3.03
N PRO A 27 17.34 -4.79 -3.18
CA PRO A 27 17.84 -4.02 -2.04
C PRO A 27 16.72 -3.53 -1.11
N ALA A 28 15.51 -3.36 -1.63
CA ALA A 28 14.35 -2.92 -0.86
C ALA A 28 13.77 -4.06 -0.02
N LYS A 29 13.65 -3.83 1.27
CA LYS A 29 13.10 -4.80 2.23
C LYS A 29 11.70 -4.44 2.73
N SER A 30 11.24 -3.20 2.49
CA SER A 30 9.95 -2.69 2.93
C SER A 30 9.50 -1.56 2.03
N VAL A 31 8.18 -1.37 1.92
CA VAL A 31 7.57 -0.26 1.20
C VAL A 31 6.77 0.57 2.20
N ILE A 32 6.96 1.88 2.18
CA ILE A 32 6.12 2.83 2.89
C ILE A 32 5.43 3.70 1.83
N HIS A 33 4.12 3.53 1.71
CA HIS A 33 3.31 4.35 0.81
C HIS A 33 2.69 5.50 1.61
N ILE A 34 3.06 6.74 1.29
CA ILE A 34 2.49 7.94 1.90
C ILE A 34 1.45 8.49 0.93
N PHE A 35 0.18 8.31 1.29
CA PHE A 35 -0.94 8.83 0.53
C PHE A 35 -1.35 10.20 1.05
N LEU A 36 -1.37 11.20 0.16
CA LEU A 36 -1.78 12.56 0.45
C LEU A 36 -3.10 12.85 -0.27
N PRO A 37 -4.25 12.69 0.40
CA PRO A 37 -5.55 12.86 -0.24
C PRO A 37 -5.80 14.32 -0.61
N GLY A 38 -5.59 14.67 -1.87
CA GLY A 38 -6.06 15.91 -2.49
C GLY A 38 -5.58 17.21 -1.87
N GLY A 39 -4.41 17.24 -1.23
CA GLY A 39 -4.05 18.40 -0.42
C GLY A 39 -2.87 19.23 -0.90
N ILE A 40 -1.98 18.72 -1.75
CA ILE A 40 -0.77 19.41 -2.14
C ILE A 40 -0.74 19.59 -3.65
N ALA A 41 -0.83 20.84 -4.10
CA ALA A 41 -0.60 21.18 -5.50
C ALA A 41 0.88 20.93 -5.87
N HIS A 42 1.13 20.47 -7.09
CA HIS A 42 2.48 20.22 -7.56
C HIS A 42 3.31 21.52 -7.58
N GLN A 43 2.67 22.68 -7.87
CA GLN A 43 3.33 23.99 -7.86
C GLN A 43 3.84 24.39 -6.47
N GLU A 44 3.20 23.94 -5.42
CA GLU A 44 3.55 24.26 -4.03
C GLU A 44 4.47 23.21 -3.39
N SER A 45 4.77 22.14 -4.12
CA SER A 45 5.55 21.01 -3.63
C SER A 45 6.78 20.73 -4.50
N PHE A 46 6.72 19.72 -5.35
CA PHE A 46 7.88 19.20 -6.08
C PHE A 46 8.11 19.83 -7.45
N ASP A 47 7.14 20.60 -7.98
CA ASP A 47 7.24 21.24 -9.30
C ASP A 47 6.72 22.69 -9.29
N PRO A 48 7.41 23.63 -8.63
CA PRO A 48 6.94 24.99 -8.43
C PRO A 48 6.93 25.85 -9.70
N LYS A 49 7.49 25.37 -10.82
CA LYS A 49 7.52 26.07 -12.12
C LYS A 49 7.95 27.54 -12.03
N PRO A 50 9.10 27.88 -11.42
CA PRO A 50 9.46 29.26 -11.06
C PRO A 50 9.58 30.21 -12.26
N TYR A 51 9.78 29.66 -13.44
CA TYR A 51 9.95 30.43 -14.68
C TYR A 51 8.66 30.50 -15.53
N ALA A 52 7.58 29.86 -15.07
CA ALA A 52 6.29 29.94 -15.76
C ALA A 52 5.58 31.28 -15.46
N PRO A 53 4.64 31.71 -16.32
CA PRO A 53 3.75 32.82 -16.01
C PRO A 53 3.00 32.62 -14.67
N THR A 54 2.59 33.73 -14.05
CA THR A 54 1.98 33.71 -12.70
C THR A 54 0.75 32.81 -12.62
N GLU A 55 0.02 32.67 -13.70
CA GLU A 55 -1.19 31.84 -13.81
C GLU A 55 -0.91 30.34 -13.70
N TYR A 56 0.33 29.93 -13.97
CA TYR A 56 0.74 28.51 -13.97
C TYR A 56 1.68 28.13 -12.82
N ARG A 57 2.28 29.10 -12.15
CA ARG A 57 3.10 28.86 -10.98
C ARG A 57 2.28 29.06 -9.70
N GLY A 58 2.62 28.37 -8.65
CA GLY A 58 1.99 28.58 -7.35
C GLY A 58 2.25 29.97 -6.77
N PRO A 59 1.49 30.39 -5.75
CA PRO A 59 1.63 31.68 -5.10
C PRO A 59 2.93 31.82 -4.31
N PHE A 60 3.59 30.71 -3.99
CA PHE A 60 4.83 30.69 -3.22
C PHE A 60 6.06 30.75 -4.13
N ASN A 61 7.14 31.29 -3.55
CA ASN A 61 8.46 31.17 -4.16
C ASN A 61 8.96 29.73 -4.12
N SER A 62 10.06 29.47 -4.78
CA SER A 62 10.71 28.16 -4.76
C SER A 62 12.07 28.22 -4.10
N ILE A 63 12.50 27.12 -3.52
CA ILE A 63 13.83 26.94 -2.94
C ILE A 63 14.68 25.99 -3.80
N GLY A 64 15.99 26.16 -3.78
CA GLY A 64 16.93 25.22 -4.37
C GLY A 64 16.91 23.89 -3.60
N THR A 65 17.27 22.82 -4.29
CA THR A 65 17.45 21.50 -3.71
C THR A 65 18.92 21.09 -3.74
N LYS A 66 19.24 19.94 -3.17
CA LYS A 66 20.56 19.33 -3.28
C LYS A 66 20.93 18.91 -4.71
N ILE A 67 19.93 18.80 -5.59
CA ILE A 67 20.14 18.54 -7.02
C ILE A 67 20.21 19.88 -7.75
N SER A 68 21.30 20.11 -8.49
CA SER A 68 21.45 21.32 -9.29
C SER A 68 20.33 21.46 -10.31
N GLY A 69 19.70 22.64 -10.36
CA GLY A 69 18.60 22.94 -11.28
C GLY A 69 17.21 22.49 -10.80
N ALA A 70 17.12 21.57 -9.84
CA ALA A 70 15.85 21.17 -9.27
C ALA A 70 15.41 22.12 -8.15
N ARG A 71 14.12 22.47 -8.14
CA ARG A 71 13.54 23.39 -7.17
C ARG A 71 12.25 22.82 -6.58
N PHE A 72 12.04 23.06 -5.28
CA PHE A 72 10.84 22.66 -4.56
C PHE A 72 10.12 23.88 -3.97
N GLY A 73 8.89 23.70 -3.57
CA GLY A 73 8.17 24.67 -2.79
C GLY A 73 8.86 24.91 -1.43
N PRO A 74 8.75 26.13 -0.84
CA PRO A 74 9.52 26.50 0.36
C PRO A 74 9.16 25.69 1.60
N GLN A 75 7.98 25.08 1.64
CA GLN A 75 7.53 24.21 2.71
C GLN A 75 8.34 22.87 2.77
N PHE A 76 8.97 22.48 1.67
CA PHE A 76 9.70 21.23 1.51
C PHE A 76 11.20 21.33 1.81
N LYS A 77 11.60 22.23 2.72
CA LYS A 77 13.01 22.49 3.04
C LYS A 77 13.78 21.22 3.43
N ASN A 78 13.20 20.37 4.29
CA ASN A 78 13.85 19.14 4.72
C ASN A 78 13.95 18.11 3.57
N THR A 79 12.91 18.01 2.76
CA THR A 79 12.90 17.15 1.57
C THR A 79 13.89 17.63 0.51
N ALA A 80 14.00 18.95 0.31
CA ALA A 80 14.97 19.56 -0.59
C ALA A 80 16.42 19.23 -0.20
N ALA A 81 16.70 19.13 1.10
CA ALA A 81 18.03 18.79 1.63
C ALA A 81 18.45 17.32 1.36
N VAL A 82 17.51 16.44 1.06
CA VAL A 82 17.74 15.03 0.74
C VAL A 82 17.29 14.66 -0.68
N ALA A 83 17.13 15.65 -1.55
CA ALA A 83 16.62 15.46 -2.91
C ALA A 83 17.49 14.51 -3.74
N ASP A 84 18.78 14.42 -3.47
CA ASP A 84 19.73 13.47 -4.08
C ASP A 84 19.39 11.99 -3.82
N LYS A 85 18.48 11.71 -2.89
CA LYS A 85 17.98 10.37 -2.57
C LYS A 85 16.59 10.10 -3.13
N LEU A 86 16.02 11.03 -3.90
CA LEU A 86 14.66 10.98 -4.41
C LEU A 86 14.64 10.82 -5.92
N VAL A 87 13.61 10.14 -6.40
CA VAL A 87 13.20 10.17 -7.81
C VAL A 87 11.86 10.89 -7.88
N ILE A 88 11.78 11.92 -8.74
CA ILE A 88 10.57 12.75 -8.88
C ILE A 88 10.04 12.55 -10.30
N LEU A 89 8.78 12.17 -10.39
CA LEU A 89 8.07 11.91 -11.64
C LEU A 89 7.04 13.02 -11.89
N ASN A 90 7.50 14.15 -12.45
CA ASN A 90 6.62 15.31 -12.73
C ASN A 90 5.66 15.07 -13.90
N SER A 91 5.92 14.07 -14.73
CA SER A 91 5.10 13.74 -15.90
C SER A 91 4.02 12.68 -15.64
N LEU A 92 3.85 12.23 -14.39
CA LEU A 92 2.83 11.26 -14.06
C LEU A 92 1.44 11.89 -14.25
N THR A 93 0.60 11.24 -15.06
CA THR A 93 -0.75 11.70 -15.37
C THR A 93 -1.70 10.52 -15.55
N HIS A 94 -2.99 10.76 -15.37
CA HIS A 94 -4.06 9.81 -15.62
C HIS A 94 -5.31 10.52 -16.15
N GLY A 95 -6.23 9.79 -16.77
CA GLY A 95 -7.45 10.33 -17.36
C GLY A 95 -8.68 10.36 -16.45
N GLU A 96 -8.50 10.13 -15.14
CA GLU A 96 -9.63 10.07 -14.21
C GLU A 96 -9.86 11.43 -13.54
N ALA A 97 -11.10 11.94 -13.61
CA ALA A 97 -11.49 13.23 -13.04
C ALA A 97 -12.12 13.10 -11.64
N ALA A 98 -12.77 11.96 -11.35
CA ALA A 98 -13.36 11.71 -10.04
C ALA A 98 -12.32 11.24 -9.03
N HIS A 99 -12.43 11.71 -7.78
CA HIS A 99 -11.47 11.42 -6.72
C HIS A 99 -11.31 9.92 -6.46
N GLU A 100 -12.40 9.18 -6.34
CA GLU A 100 -12.40 7.73 -6.07
C GLU A 100 -11.70 6.95 -7.19
N ARG A 101 -11.97 7.32 -8.44
CA ARG A 101 -11.37 6.71 -9.62
C ARG A 101 -9.88 7.05 -9.73
N GLY A 102 -9.51 8.30 -9.43
CA GLY A 102 -8.12 8.73 -9.34
C GLY A 102 -7.36 8.00 -8.25
N VAL A 103 -7.94 7.85 -7.07
CA VAL A 103 -7.36 7.07 -5.96
C VAL A 103 -7.18 5.61 -6.36
N HIS A 104 -8.18 4.98 -6.96
CA HIS A 104 -8.04 3.61 -7.49
C HIS A 104 -6.83 3.50 -8.42
N ASN A 105 -6.69 4.42 -9.37
CA ASN A 105 -5.58 4.43 -10.32
C ASN A 105 -4.22 4.53 -9.60
N MET A 106 -4.11 5.43 -8.60
CA MET A 106 -2.88 5.62 -7.83
C MET A 106 -2.52 4.43 -6.92
N PHE A 107 -3.52 3.71 -6.41
CA PHE A 107 -3.27 2.55 -5.55
C PHE A 107 -3.03 1.24 -6.29
N THR A 108 -3.59 1.11 -7.50
CA THR A 108 -3.54 -0.13 -8.27
C THR A 108 -2.66 -0.07 -9.52
N GLY A 109 -2.40 1.13 -10.05
CA GLY A 109 -1.75 1.33 -11.35
C GLY A 109 -2.67 1.10 -12.55
N TYR A 110 -3.95 0.80 -12.32
CA TYR A 110 -4.93 0.49 -13.37
C TYR A 110 -6.12 1.44 -13.36
N LYS A 111 -6.73 1.66 -14.51
CA LYS A 111 -8.02 2.32 -14.61
C LYS A 111 -9.10 1.44 -13.98
N PRO A 112 -10.08 2.03 -13.27
CA PRO A 112 -11.23 1.27 -12.78
C PRO A 112 -11.94 0.56 -13.94
N SER A 113 -12.26 -0.71 -13.74
CA SER A 113 -12.96 -1.55 -14.71
C SER A 113 -14.20 -2.17 -14.08
N PRO A 114 -15.34 -2.22 -14.79
CA PRO A 114 -16.52 -2.92 -14.29
C PRO A 114 -16.35 -4.46 -14.29
N ALA A 115 -15.40 -4.97 -15.07
CA ALA A 115 -15.18 -6.40 -15.23
C ALA A 115 -14.21 -6.99 -14.19
N LEU A 116 -13.32 -6.17 -13.62
CA LEU A 116 -12.27 -6.66 -12.73
C LEU A 116 -11.90 -5.60 -11.71
N THR A 117 -11.89 -5.97 -10.45
CA THR A 117 -11.34 -5.15 -9.37
C THR A 117 -9.87 -5.49 -9.16
N TYR A 118 -9.00 -4.51 -9.35
CA TYR A 118 -7.56 -4.70 -9.20
C TYR A 118 -7.13 -4.58 -7.74
N PRO A 119 -6.12 -5.37 -7.31
CA PRO A 119 -5.56 -5.24 -5.97
C PRO A 119 -4.73 -3.97 -5.84
N SER A 120 -4.71 -3.42 -4.64
CA SER A 120 -3.76 -2.36 -4.29
C SER A 120 -2.32 -2.86 -4.29
N MET A 121 -1.36 -1.97 -4.51
CA MET A 121 0.08 -2.29 -4.42
C MET A 121 0.44 -2.95 -3.10
N GLY A 122 -0.17 -2.52 -1.98
CA GLY A 122 0.06 -3.13 -0.67
C GLY A 122 -0.43 -4.58 -0.59
N SER A 123 -1.58 -4.89 -1.19
CA SER A 123 -2.11 -6.26 -1.27
C SER A 123 -1.25 -7.15 -2.16
N VAL A 124 -0.73 -6.62 -3.26
CA VAL A 124 0.22 -7.36 -4.13
C VAL A 124 1.51 -7.67 -3.37
N VAL A 125 2.09 -6.70 -2.67
CA VAL A 125 3.29 -6.91 -1.84
C VAL A 125 3.01 -7.93 -0.73
N SER A 126 1.83 -7.87 -0.10
CA SER A 126 1.39 -8.84 0.90
C SER A 126 1.30 -10.25 0.34
N HIS A 127 0.79 -10.41 -0.87
CA HIS A 127 0.68 -11.69 -1.57
C HIS A 127 2.05 -12.27 -1.92
N GLU A 128 2.93 -11.47 -2.54
CA GLU A 128 4.20 -11.94 -3.08
C GLU A 128 5.26 -12.24 -2.00
N PHE A 129 5.29 -11.44 -0.93
CA PHE A 129 6.35 -11.54 0.08
C PHE A 129 5.87 -12.13 1.42
N GLY A 130 4.57 -12.12 1.66
CA GLY A 130 4.00 -12.65 2.89
C GLY A 130 4.42 -11.89 4.15
N PRO A 131 4.09 -12.42 5.34
CA PRO A 131 4.42 -11.80 6.61
C PRO A 131 5.89 -11.99 6.97
N LYS A 132 6.47 -10.99 7.65
CA LYS A 132 7.73 -11.15 8.39
C LYS A 132 7.38 -11.52 9.82
N ASN A 133 7.78 -12.72 10.23
CA ASN A 133 7.37 -13.29 11.51
C ASN A 133 5.83 -13.34 11.61
N ASN A 134 5.28 -12.95 12.77
CA ASN A 134 3.83 -12.90 12.98
C ASN A 134 3.20 -11.53 12.62
N LEU A 135 3.98 -10.57 12.10
CA LEU A 135 3.48 -9.24 11.79
C LEU A 135 2.62 -9.26 10.52
N PRO A 136 1.52 -8.49 10.48
CA PRO A 136 0.76 -8.30 9.26
C PRO A 136 1.65 -7.77 8.14
N PRO A 137 1.63 -8.37 6.93
CA PRO A 137 2.51 -7.95 5.84
C PRO A 137 2.11 -6.62 5.22
N TYR A 138 0.86 -6.20 5.39
CA TYR A 138 0.33 -4.93 4.92
C TYR A 138 -0.42 -4.22 6.05
N VAL A 139 0.04 -3.04 6.43
CA VAL A 139 -0.54 -2.23 7.50
C VAL A 139 -0.96 -0.87 6.95
N CYS A 140 -2.15 -0.42 7.29
CA CYS A 140 -2.65 0.93 7.01
C CYS A 140 -2.75 1.75 8.30
N VAL A 141 -2.30 3.00 8.24
CA VAL A 141 -2.27 3.93 9.37
C VAL A 141 -3.08 5.19 9.01
N PRO A 142 -4.10 5.54 9.76
CA PRO A 142 -4.72 4.77 10.84
C PRO A 142 -5.55 3.59 10.31
N ASN A 143 -6.14 3.70 9.12
CA ASN A 143 -7.00 2.71 8.46
C ASN A 143 -6.79 2.73 6.95
N GLN A 144 -7.36 1.72 6.28
CA GLN A 144 -7.44 1.72 4.82
C GLN A 144 -8.16 2.99 4.32
N PRO A 145 -7.57 3.75 3.38
CA PRO A 145 -8.09 5.06 3.00
C PRO A 145 -9.44 5.00 2.27
N ASN A 146 -9.70 3.93 1.54
CA ASN A 146 -10.97 3.68 0.85
C ASN A 146 -11.06 2.21 0.37
N GLU A 147 -12.21 1.83 -0.16
CA GLU A 147 -12.47 0.48 -0.68
C GLU A 147 -11.55 0.07 -1.85
N HIS A 148 -11.10 1.05 -2.64
CA HIS A 148 -10.23 0.79 -3.80
C HIS A 148 -8.78 0.46 -3.41
N ALA A 149 -8.40 0.67 -2.15
CA ALA A 149 -7.11 0.26 -1.61
C ALA A 149 -7.14 -1.19 -1.05
N GLY A 150 -8.10 -1.99 -1.50
CA GLY A 150 -8.33 -3.36 -1.06
C GLY A 150 -7.56 -4.43 -1.84
N THR A 151 -8.01 -5.66 -1.66
CA THR A 151 -7.38 -6.86 -2.24
C THR A 151 -7.73 -7.11 -3.71
N GLY A 152 -8.75 -6.45 -4.23
CA GLY A 152 -9.21 -6.68 -5.60
C GLY A 152 -9.60 -8.15 -5.83
N TYR A 153 -9.01 -8.74 -6.86
CA TYR A 153 -9.22 -10.17 -7.19
C TYR A 153 -8.36 -11.14 -6.35
N LEU A 154 -7.48 -10.63 -5.50
CA LEU A 154 -6.73 -11.48 -4.56
C LEU A 154 -7.62 -11.86 -3.37
N SER A 155 -7.24 -12.94 -2.67
CA SER A 155 -7.90 -13.33 -1.43
C SER A 155 -7.90 -12.19 -0.41
N SER A 156 -8.98 -12.08 0.36
CA SER A 156 -9.10 -11.13 1.47
C SER A 156 -8.00 -11.29 2.53
N ALA A 157 -7.35 -12.46 2.60
CA ALA A 157 -6.19 -12.71 3.47
C ALA A 157 -4.99 -11.76 3.21
N PHE A 158 -4.90 -11.13 2.04
CA PHE A 158 -3.86 -10.17 1.66
C PHE A 158 -4.26 -8.72 1.89
N GLY A 159 -5.38 -8.49 2.59
CA GLY A 159 -5.89 -7.17 2.92
C GLY A 159 -5.04 -6.44 3.95
N ALA A 160 -5.28 -5.12 4.04
CA ALA A 160 -4.60 -4.27 5.00
C ALA A 160 -5.09 -4.51 6.43
N PHE A 161 -4.14 -4.58 7.36
CA PHE A 161 -4.43 -4.46 8.78
C PHE A 161 -4.48 -2.97 9.15
N GLY A 162 -5.65 -2.46 9.53
CA GLY A 162 -5.81 -1.09 10.00
C GLY A 162 -5.48 -0.98 11.48
N LEU A 163 -4.66 0.00 11.87
CA LEU A 163 -4.32 0.24 13.28
C LEU A 163 -5.53 0.72 14.11
N GLY A 164 -6.51 1.34 13.46
CA GLY A 164 -7.75 1.81 14.08
C GLY A 164 -7.65 3.20 14.71
N ASN A 165 -6.45 3.65 15.06
CA ASN A 165 -6.20 4.93 15.72
C ASN A 165 -4.95 5.62 15.15
N ASP A 166 -4.89 6.93 15.35
CA ASP A 166 -3.69 7.72 15.06
C ASP A 166 -2.59 7.40 16.08
N PRO A 167 -1.40 6.93 15.63
CA PRO A 167 -0.26 6.68 16.51
C PRO A 167 0.24 7.90 17.27
N ALA A 168 -0.04 9.12 16.82
CA ALA A 168 0.29 10.36 17.53
C ALA A 168 -0.67 10.68 18.69
N SER A 169 -1.79 9.96 18.81
CA SER A 169 -2.75 10.13 19.89
C SER A 169 -2.16 9.71 21.24
N LYS A 170 -2.43 10.49 22.28
CA LYS A 170 -2.00 10.16 23.66
C LYS A 170 -2.55 8.83 24.17
N ASN A 171 -3.69 8.41 23.66
CA ASN A 171 -4.36 7.16 24.04
C ASN A 171 -4.23 6.10 22.92
N PHE A 172 -3.13 6.15 22.16
CA PHE A 172 -2.90 5.18 21.10
C PHE A 172 -2.87 3.76 21.68
N SER A 173 -3.66 2.91 21.11
CA SER A 173 -3.62 1.46 21.33
C SER A 173 -4.03 0.76 20.04
N VAL A 174 -3.36 -0.31 19.73
CA VAL A 174 -3.80 -1.17 18.63
C VAL A 174 -4.94 -2.05 19.14
N ARG A 175 -6.05 -2.03 18.40
CA ARG A 175 -7.25 -2.80 18.76
C ARG A 175 -6.89 -4.29 18.85
N ASP A 176 -7.43 -4.94 19.87
CA ASP A 176 -7.43 -6.40 20.03
C ASP A 176 -6.03 -7.07 20.17
N LEU A 177 -4.97 -6.31 20.45
CA LEU A 177 -3.64 -6.84 20.78
C LEU A 177 -3.41 -7.02 22.28
N ALA A 178 -4.39 -6.74 23.11
CA ALA A 178 -4.31 -6.95 24.54
C ALA A 178 -5.52 -7.76 25.01
N LEU A 179 -5.30 -8.60 26.02
CA LEU A 179 -6.41 -9.34 26.62
C LEU A 179 -7.43 -8.36 27.22
N PRO A 180 -8.75 -8.55 26.95
CA PRO A 180 -9.79 -7.75 27.56
C PRO A 180 -9.71 -7.78 29.09
N LYS A 181 -10.12 -6.69 29.73
CA LYS A 181 -10.19 -6.61 31.20
C LYS A 181 -11.00 -7.78 31.75
N GLY A 182 -10.44 -8.50 32.73
CA GLY A 182 -11.08 -9.66 33.39
C GLY A 182 -10.94 -10.98 32.63
N ILE A 183 -10.17 -11.02 31.55
CA ILE A 183 -9.80 -12.25 30.85
C ILE A 183 -8.33 -12.54 31.18
N ASN A 184 -8.08 -13.67 31.84
CA ASN A 184 -6.74 -14.20 32.00
C ASN A 184 -6.38 -15.15 30.85
N GLU A 185 -5.12 -15.51 30.76
CA GLU A 185 -4.58 -16.35 29.68
C GLU A 185 -5.29 -17.72 29.60
N ALA A 186 -5.56 -18.38 30.74
CA ALA A 186 -6.25 -19.65 30.77
C ALA A 186 -7.68 -19.56 30.18
N ARG A 187 -8.40 -18.50 30.52
CA ARG A 187 -9.75 -18.25 29.98
C ARG A 187 -9.70 -17.88 28.50
N PHE A 188 -8.68 -17.17 28.07
CA PHE A 188 -8.44 -16.86 26.67
C PHE A 188 -8.16 -18.12 25.85
N ASN A 189 -7.24 -18.98 26.30
CA ASN A 189 -6.90 -20.22 25.63
C ASN A 189 -8.09 -21.18 25.54
N LYS A 190 -8.93 -21.25 26.60
CA LYS A 190 -10.17 -22.02 26.55
C LYS A 190 -11.14 -21.51 25.48
N ARG A 191 -11.29 -20.19 25.37
CA ARG A 191 -12.13 -19.59 24.32
C ARG A 191 -11.57 -19.84 22.92
N LYS A 192 -10.26 -19.77 22.76
CA LYS A 192 -9.56 -20.09 21.50
C LYS A 192 -9.85 -21.53 21.08
N SER A 193 -9.69 -22.51 21.97
CA SER A 193 -9.96 -23.91 21.63
C SER A 193 -11.43 -24.18 21.30
N MET A 194 -12.36 -23.48 21.98
CA MET A 194 -13.80 -23.56 21.64
C MET A 194 -14.09 -22.97 20.26
N LEU A 195 -13.47 -21.83 19.92
CA LEU A 195 -13.60 -21.22 18.60
C LEU A 195 -13.06 -22.15 17.51
N GLU A 196 -11.88 -22.73 17.71
CA GLU A 196 -11.27 -23.70 16.78
C GLU A 196 -12.19 -24.89 16.50
N THR A 197 -12.93 -25.36 17.51
CA THR A 197 -13.91 -26.45 17.34
C THR A 197 -15.10 -26.02 16.50
N VAL A 198 -15.61 -24.81 16.72
CA VAL A 198 -16.72 -24.23 15.94
C VAL A 198 -16.29 -23.95 14.51
N ASP A 199 -15.11 -23.34 14.32
CA ASP A 199 -14.56 -23.02 13.00
C ASP A 199 -14.27 -24.27 12.17
N ALA A 200 -13.84 -25.38 12.81
CA ALA A 200 -13.64 -26.66 12.12
C ALA A 200 -14.95 -27.16 11.50
N HIS A 201 -16.07 -27.02 12.23
CA HIS A 201 -17.39 -27.38 11.70
C HIS A 201 -17.83 -26.46 10.54
N PHE A 202 -17.62 -25.16 10.68
CA PHE A 202 -17.96 -24.21 9.60
C PHE A 202 -17.14 -24.43 8.33
N ARG A 203 -15.84 -24.78 8.44
CA ARG A 203 -14.98 -25.09 7.28
C ARG A 203 -15.44 -26.30 6.49
N GLU A 204 -16.09 -27.27 7.11
CA GLU A 204 -16.68 -28.40 6.39
C GLU A 204 -17.90 -28.01 5.57
N VAL A 205 -18.66 -27.01 6.05
CA VAL A 205 -19.93 -26.59 5.45
C VAL A 205 -19.75 -25.46 4.44
N GLU A 206 -18.85 -24.51 4.72
CA GLU A 206 -18.70 -23.29 3.93
C GLU A 206 -17.24 -23.11 3.45
N LYS A 207 -17.03 -23.36 2.16
CA LYS A 207 -15.72 -23.23 1.48
C LYS A 207 -15.58 -21.88 0.79
N SER A 208 -15.86 -20.77 1.51
CA SER A 208 -15.70 -19.41 0.96
C SER A 208 -14.29 -18.85 1.25
N ASP A 209 -13.82 -17.96 0.37
CA ASP A 209 -12.55 -17.22 0.58
C ASP A 209 -12.55 -16.46 1.91
N ALA A 210 -13.68 -15.89 2.31
CA ALA A 210 -13.85 -15.16 3.56
C ALA A 210 -13.55 -16.02 4.80
N VAL A 211 -13.96 -17.28 4.80
CA VAL A 211 -13.70 -18.22 5.92
C VAL A 211 -12.22 -18.56 5.99
N GLY A 212 -11.56 -18.84 4.86
CA GLY A 212 -10.13 -19.09 4.81
C GLY A 212 -9.28 -17.88 5.22
N ALA A 213 -9.71 -16.68 4.86
CA ALA A 213 -9.06 -15.45 5.26
C ALA A 213 -9.22 -15.16 6.76
N MET A 214 -10.39 -15.38 7.34
CA MET A 214 -10.65 -15.26 8.79
C MET A 214 -9.68 -16.12 9.58
N ASP A 215 -9.47 -17.35 9.17
CA ASP A 215 -8.53 -18.27 9.81
C ASP A 215 -7.10 -17.71 9.84
N THR A 216 -6.66 -17.17 8.72
CA THR A 216 -5.35 -16.52 8.59
C THR A 216 -5.24 -15.30 9.52
N PHE A 217 -6.28 -14.49 9.64
CA PHE A 217 -6.31 -13.33 10.54
C PHE A 217 -6.27 -13.74 12.01
N TYR A 218 -7.04 -14.75 12.40
CA TYR A 218 -7.01 -15.27 13.78
C TYR A 218 -5.64 -15.81 14.16
N GLN A 219 -5.02 -16.62 13.30
CA GLN A 219 -3.69 -17.17 13.56
C GLN A 219 -2.64 -16.06 13.75
N ARG A 220 -2.68 -15.02 12.91
CA ARG A 220 -1.80 -13.86 13.04
C ARG A 220 -2.07 -13.06 14.31
N ALA A 221 -3.34 -12.79 14.62
CA ALA A 221 -3.72 -12.06 15.82
C ALA A 221 -3.27 -12.78 17.09
N TYR A 222 -3.43 -14.11 17.15
CA TYR A 222 -2.96 -14.91 18.28
C TYR A 222 -1.43 -14.95 18.40
N GLY A 223 -0.70 -14.79 17.30
CA GLY A 223 0.76 -14.71 17.32
C GLY A 223 1.29 -13.34 17.77
N LEU A 224 0.42 -12.32 17.87
CA LEU A 224 0.77 -10.96 18.31
C LEU A 224 0.48 -10.72 19.81
N ILE A 225 -0.34 -11.56 20.44
CA ILE A 225 -0.70 -11.52 21.88
C ILE A 225 0.26 -12.39 22.67
#